data_b2240721d2148fc0c3b3522b3e9caf23
#
_entry.id   b2240721d2148fc0c3b3522b3e9caf23
#
_cell.length_a   1.000
_cell.length_b   1.000
_cell.length_c   1.000
_cell.angle_alpha   90.00
_cell.angle_beta   90.00
_cell.angle_gamma   90.00
#
_symmetry.space_group_name_H-M   'P 1'
#
loop_
_entity.id
_entity.type
_entity.pdbx_description
1 polymer ?
#
loop_
_entity_poly.entity_id
_entity_poly.type
_entity_poly.pdbx_seq_one_letter_code
_entity_poly.pdbx_strand_id
1 'polypeptide(L)'
;MVGFLPSGARLVTTSQATGFSRRTTANSSPDKSTAFGILGAAFALLCIALVPLMTVEIPPLVDYPNHLARMHILADGGHSPWLRQYYDIHWDLLPNLSMDLVVPPLTRIMSVEQAGKMFIALTFALLAGGTMALHAALHRRWSPWPLLAFFFLYNSVFLWGFLNYLFGLGLALFACALWVRLRTRSALLVVPLFSLIAVMLLFAHLFAFGSFALIVST
;
A
#
# COMPACT_ATOMS: atom_id res chain seq x y z
N MET A 1 23.01 -84.82 -17.16
CA MET A 1 22.66 -84.86 -18.58
C MET A 1 22.77 -83.46 -19.15
N VAL A 2 23.58 -83.33 -20.13
CA VAL A 2 24.10 -82.19 -20.87
C VAL A 2 22.97 -81.38 -21.51
N GLY A 3 23.07 -80.08 -21.57
CA GLY A 3 22.20 -79.30 -22.42
C GLY A 3 22.58 -77.79 -22.53
N PHE A 4 23.45 -77.48 -23.39
CA PHE A 4 23.62 -76.38 -24.29
C PHE A 4 23.04 -74.97 -23.92
N LEU A 5 23.97 -74.02 -23.83
CA LEU A 5 23.80 -72.59 -24.09
C LEU A 5 23.84 -72.28 -25.57
N PRO A 6 23.08 -71.32 -26.10
CA PRO A 6 23.51 -70.56 -27.28
C PRO A 6 23.86 -69.13 -26.95
N SER A 7 24.93 -68.76 -27.53
CA SER A 7 25.63 -67.47 -27.65
C SER A 7 24.79 -66.31 -28.21
N GLY A 8 25.01 -65.10 -27.67
CA GLY A 8 25.18 -63.92 -28.50
C GLY A 8 23.90 -63.13 -28.86
N ALA A 9 23.49 -62.24 -28.01
CA ALA A 9 22.80 -61.03 -28.46
C ALA A 9 23.43 -59.78 -27.78
N ARG A 10 24.24 -59.06 -28.54
CA ARG A 10 24.70 -57.71 -28.13
C ARG A 10 23.52 -56.77 -28.18
N LEU A 11 23.04 -56.36 -27.04
CA LEU A 11 22.15 -55.20 -26.92
C LEU A 11 22.97 -53.91 -27.17
N VAL A 12 22.77 -53.33 -28.33
CA VAL A 12 23.22 -51.97 -28.64
C VAL A 12 22.29 -51.01 -27.88
N THR A 13 22.73 -50.54 -26.74
CA THR A 13 22.07 -49.44 -26.02
C THR A 13 22.44 -48.14 -26.72
N THR A 14 21.58 -47.68 -27.63
CA THR A 14 21.58 -46.29 -28.10
C THR A 14 21.07 -45.41 -26.96
N SER A 15 22.00 -44.87 -26.18
CA SER A 15 21.75 -43.77 -25.26
C SER A 15 21.46 -42.54 -26.08
N GLN A 16 20.16 -42.27 -26.36
CA GLN A 16 19.72 -40.95 -26.74
C GLN A 16 19.71 -40.11 -25.48
N ALA A 17 20.80 -39.41 -25.23
CA ALA A 17 20.85 -38.30 -24.30
C ALA A 17 19.96 -37.17 -24.87
N THR A 18 18.68 -37.16 -24.52
CA THR A 18 17.85 -35.98 -24.68
C THR A 18 18.45 -34.91 -23.78
N GLY A 19 19.22 -34.03 -24.40
CA GLY A 19 19.75 -32.82 -23.80
C GLY A 19 18.60 -31.94 -23.39
N PHE A 20 18.07 -32.14 -22.18
CA PHE A 20 17.21 -31.19 -21.52
C PHE A 20 18.06 -29.97 -21.19
N SER A 21 18.13 -29.06 -22.15
CA SER A 21 18.75 -27.74 -21.94
C SER A 21 18.04 -27.09 -20.76
N ARG A 22 18.65 -27.18 -19.58
CA ARG A 22 18.29 -26.30 -18.44
C ARG A 22 18.46 -24.88 -18.94
N ARG A 23 17.37 -24.26 -19.38
CA ARG A 23 17.31 -22.80 -19.45
C ARG A 23 17.65 -22.31 -18.05
N THR A 24 18.90 -21.98 -17.85
CA THR A 24 19.35 -21.10 -16.78
C THR A 24 18.52 -19.81 -16.95
N THR A 25 17.45 -19.68 -16.19
CA THR A 25 16.81 -18.40 -16.01
C THR A 25 17.89 -17.49 -15.42
N ALA A 26 18.49 -16.71 -16.30
CA ALA A 26 19.41 -15.68 -15.91
C ALA A 26 18.71 -14.87 -14.84
N ASN A 27 19.28 -14.87 -13.65
CA ASN A 27 18.87 -14.05 -12.51
C ASN A 27 19.29 -12.62 -12.86
N SER A 28 18.59 -12.00 -13.84
CA SER A 28 18.81 -10.62 -14.21
C SER A 28 18.39 -9.80 -13.01
N SER A 29 19.36 -9.14 -12.39
CA SER A 29 19.10 -8.02 -11.47
C SER A 29 18.02 -7.14 -12.10
N PRO A 30 17.03 -6.65 -11.30
CA PRO A 30 15.96 -5.85 -11.86
C PRO A 30 16.56 -4.70 -12.64
N ASP A 31 16.26 -4.65 -13.94
CA ASP A 31 16.75 -3.60 -14.81
C ASP A 31 16.25 -2.27 -14.26
N LYS A 32 17.20 -1.42 -13.85
CA LYS A 32 16.89 -0.11 -13.26
C LYS A 32 16.04 0.73 -14.20
N SER A 33 16.24 0.59 -15.52
CA SER A 33 15.45 1.31 -16.52
C SER A 33 13.96 0.91 -16.47
N THR A 34 13.68 -0.38 -16.32
CA THR A 34 12.30 -0.88 -16.14
C THR A 34 11.66 -0.34 -14.86
N ALA A 35 12.39 -0.28 -13.75
CA ALA A 35 11.86 0.29 -12.52
C ALA A 35 11.52 1.79 -12.67
N PHE A 36 12.42 2.57 -13.28
CA PHE A 36 12.15 3.99 -13.55
C PHE A 36 10.97 4.20 -14.49
N GLY A 37 10.83 3.38 -15.53
CA GLY A 37 9.68 3.44 -16.44
C GLY A 37 8.35 3.18 -15.72
N ILE A 38 8.31 2.16 -14.84
CA ILE A 38 7.11 1.84 -14.04
C ILE A 38 6.78 2.97 -13.06
N LEU A 39 7.78 3.53 -12.37
CA LEU A 39 7.57 4.65 -11.44
C LEU A 39 7.10 5.91 -12.17
N GLY A 40 7.64 6.19 -13.35
CA GLY A 40 7.18 7.29 -14.20
C GLY A 40 5.73 7.11 -14.64
N ALA A 41 5.36 5.89 -15.07
CA ALA A 41 3.98 5.56 -15.41
C ALA A 41 3.04 5.68 -14.19
N ALA A 42 3.47 5.22 -13.01
CA ALA A 42 2.70 5.35 -11.77
C ALA A 42 2.47 6.82 -11.41
N PHE A 43 3.49 7.65 -11.53
CA PHE A 43 3.37 9.10 -11.29
C PHE A 43 2.39 9.76 -12.28
N ALA A 44 2.49 9.43 -13.57
CA ALA A 44 1.57 9.95 -14.59
C ALA A 44 0.12 9.52 -14.31
N LEU A 45 -0.10 8.24 -13.95
CA LEU A 45 -1.43 7.73 -13.59
C LEU A 45 -1.97 8.39 -12.31
N LEU A 46 -1.11 8.68 -11.32
CA LEU A 46 -1.51 9.43 -10.13
C LEU A 46 -1.95 10.83 -10.50
N CYS A 47 -1.18 11.55 -11.32
CA CYS A 47 -1.57 12.89 -11.80
C CYS A 47 -2.93 12.84 -12.53
N ILE A 48 -3.15 11.87 -13.42
CA ILE A 48 -4.43 11.69 -14.12
C ILE A 48 -5.56 11.42 -13.12
N ALA A 49 -5.34 10.52 -12.14
CA ALA A 49 -6.33 10.20 -11.12
C ALA A 49 -6.69 11.42 -10.24
N LEU A 50 -5.78 12.36 -10.06
CA LEU A 50 -6.05 13.56 -9.25
C LEU A 50 -6.80 14.66 -10.02
N VAL A 51 -6.82 14.64 -11.36
CA VAL A 51 -7.49 15.68 -12.17
C VAL A 51 -8.94 15.93 -11.72
N PRO A 52 -9.82 14.92 -11.57
CA PRO A 52 -11.20 15.18 -11.17
C PRO A 52 -11.33 15.85 -9.80
N LEU A 53 -10.41 15.56 -8.87
CA LEU A 53 -10.41 16.16 -7.53
C LEU A 53 -9.95 17.62 -7.54
N MET A 54 -9.08 17.98 -8.48
CA MET A 54 -8.55 19.35 -8.60
C MET A 54 -9.52 20.28 -9.33
N THR A 55 -10.46 19.75 -10.12
CA THR A 55 -11.44 20.54 -10.89
C THR A 55 -12.63 21.02 -10.08
N VAL A 56 -12.83 20.50 -8.85
CA VAL A 56 -13.92 20.85 -7.95
C VAL A 56 -13.38 21.47 -6.67
N GLU A 57 -14.10 22.38 -6.05
CA GLU A 57 -13.70 22.96 -4.77
C GLU A 57 -13.79 21.92 -3.65
N ILE A 58 -14.91 21.24 -3.54
CA ILE A 58 -15.15 20.16 -2.58
C ILE A 58 -15.47 18.88 -3.36
N PRO A 59 -14.62 17.83 -3.30
CA PRO A 59 -14.91 16.54 -3.89
C PRO A 59 -16.26 15.96 -3.43
N PRO A 60 -17.11 15.47 -4.34
CA PRO A 60 -18.46 15.00 -4.03
C PRO A 60 -18.46 13.59 -3.42
N LEU A 61 -17.75 13.41 -2.30
CA LEU A 61 -17.77 12.18 -1.52
C LEU A 61 -18.80 12.34 -0.38
N VAL A 62 -19.50 11.27 -0.04
CA VAL A 62 -20.66 11.33 0.88
C VAL A 62 -20.29 11.93 2.24
N ASP A 63 -19.21 11.47 2.87
CA ASP A 63 -18.81 11.92 4.21
C ASP A 63 -17.73 13.02 4.23
N TYR A 64 -17.23 13.41 3.07
CA TYR A 64 -16.13 14.37 2.98
C TYR A 64 -16.46 15.77 3.53
N PRO A 65 -17.65 16.34 3.32
CA PRO A 65 -18.02 17.63 3.94
C PRO A 65 -17.96 17.59 5.47
N ASN A 66 -18.39 16.49 6.10
CA ASN A 66 -18.29 16.29 7.54
C ASN A 66 -16.83 16.24 8.01
N HIS A 67 -15.97 15.55 7.26
CA HIS A 67 -14.54 15.54 7.52
C HIS A 67 -13.93 16.95 7.42
N LEU A 68 -14.26 17.73 6.39
CA LEU A 68 -13.76 19.10 6.25
C LEU A 68 -14.23 20.01 7.38
N ALA A 69 -15.51 19.92 7.77
CA ALA A 69 -16.04 20.69 8.90
C ALA A 69 -15.27 20.36 10.19
N ARG A 70 -15.04 19.07 10.46
CA ARG A 70 -14.21 18.62 11.60
C ARG A 70 -12.79 19.18 11.51
N MET A 71 -12.14 19.13 10.34
CA MET A 71 -10.79 19.66 10.15
C MET A 71 -10.73 21.17 10.36
N HIS A 72 -11.75 21.89 9.93
CA HIS A 72 -11.87 23.32 10.17
C HIS A 72 -11.94 23.65 11.68
N ILE A 73 -12.77 22.91 12.42
CA ILE A 73 -12.89 23.08 13.89
C ILE A 73 -11.56 22.78 14.59
N LEU A 74 -10.89 21.69 14.21
CA LEU A 74 -9.59 21.32 14.77
C LEU A 74 -8.49 22.31 14.42
N ALA A 75 -8.50 22.87 13.21
CA ALA A 75 -7.54 23.87 12.76
C ALA A 75 -7.76 25.22 13.48
N ASP A 76 -9.01 25.60 13.76
CA ASP A 76 -9.34 26.79 14.56
C ASP A 76 -8.80 26.69 16.00
N GLY A 77 -8.70 25.45 16.54
CA GLY A 77 -8.12 25.21 17.86
C GLY A 77 -8.85 25.92 19.02
N GLY A 78 -10.13 26.28 18.84
CA GLY A 78 -10.93 26.99 19.84
C GLY A 78 -10.67 28.50 19.90
N HIS A 79 -10.10 29.10 18.88
CA HIS A 79 -9.89 30.56 18.82
C HIS A 79 -11.18 31.30 18.53
N SER A 80 -12.06 30.77 17.68
CA SER A 80 -13.34 31.36 17.32
C SER A 80 -14.37 31.25 18.47
N PRO A 81 -14.89 32.40 18.97
CA PRO A 81 -15.94 32.38 20.00
C PRO A 81 -17.21 31.63 19.56
N TRP A 82 -17.54 31.67 18.25
CA TRP A 82 -18.70 31.02 17.68
C TRP A 82 -18.55 29.52 17.69
N LEU A 83 -17.38 28.99 17.30
CA LEU A 83 -17.13 27.54 17.31
C LEU A 83 -17.11 27.01 18.74
N ARG A 84 -16.49 27.72 19.69
CA ARG A 84 -16.49 27.32 21.11
C ARG A 84 -17.87 27.27 21.77
N GLN A 85 -18.83 27.96 21.21
CA GLN A 85 -20.23 27.90 21.74
C GLN A 85 -20.87 26.53 21.45
N TYR A 86 -20.44 25.83 20.37
CA TYR A 86 -21.05 24.59 19.90
C TYR A 86 -20.14 23.39 19.97
N TYR A 87 -18.83 23.59 20.01
CA TYR A 87 -17.83 22.53 19.94
C TYR A 87 -16.80 22.69 21.04
N ASP A 88 -16.52 21.58 21.71
CA ASP A 88 -15.41 21.46 22.64
C ASP A 88 -14.41 20.40 22.09
N ILE A 89 -13.10 20.73 22.09
CA ILE A 89 -12.09 19.88 21.48
C ILE A 89 -11.43 19.05 22.59
N HIS A 90 -11.74 17.76 22.59
CA HIS A 90 -11.09 16.78 23.45
C HIS A 90 -10.24 15.82 22.60
N TRP A 91 -9.01 15.63 23.01
CA TRP A 91 -8.11 14.65 22.39
C TRP A 91 -8.13 13.36 23.19
N ASP A 92 -8.73 12.32 22.62
CA ASP A 92 -8.76 10.98 23.17
C ASP A 92 -7.94 10.01 22.30
N LEU A 93 -7.43 8.95 22.94
CA LEU A 93 -6.70 7.87 22.24
C LEU A 93 -7.70 6.93 21.54
N LEU A 94 -8.31 7.43 20.48
CA LEU A 94 -9.28 6.70 19.66
C LEU A 94 -8.65 6.31 18.32
N PRO A 95 -9.01 5.17 17.74
CA PRO A 95 -8.65 4.88 16.35
C PRO A 95 -9.36 5.86 15.40
N ASN A 96 -8.86 5.95 14.14
CA ASN A 96 -9.45 6.82 13.09
C ASN A 96 -8.99 8.29 13.12
N LEU A 97 -7.72 8.54 13.45
CA LEU A 97 -7.14 9.88 13.61
C LEU A 97 -6.28 10.34 12.43
N SER A 98 -6.18 9.57 11.31
CA SER A 98 -5.23 9.92 10.23
C SER A 98 -5.44 11.33 9.69
N MET A 99 -6.68 11.70 9.38
CA MET A 99 -6.99 13.02 8.83
C MET A 99 -6.83 14.11 9.89
N ASP A 100 -7.21 13.82 11.14
CA ASP A 100 -7.09 14.75 12.28
C ASP A 100 -5.62 15.14 12.58
N LEU A 101 -4.70 14.22 12.32
CA LEU A 101 -3.26 14.45 12.54
C LEU A 101 -2.57 15.10 11.35
N VAL A 102 -3.07 14.88 10.12
CA VAL A 102 -2.41 15.34 8.89
C VAL A 102 -2.97 16.68 8.41
N VAL A 103 -4.29 16.86 8.39
CA VAL A 103 -4.91 18.02 7.76
C VAL A 103 -4.75 19.31 8.58
N PRO A 104 -5.05 19.37 9.90
CA PRO A 104 -4.96 20.62 10.64
C PRO A 104 -3.56 21.28 10.63
N PRO A 105 -2.44 20.55 10.71
CA PRO A 105 -1.13 21.17 10.55
C PRO A 105 -0.90 21.81 9.18
N LEU A 106 -1.46 21.23 8.10
CA LEU A 106 -1.35 21.74 6.75
C LEU A 106 -2.13 23.05 6.56
N THR A 107 -3.19 23.29 7.33
CA THR A 107 -3.98 24.50 7.23
C THR A 107 -3.22 25.76 7.67
N ARG A 108 -2.03 25.62 8.26
CA ARG A 108 -1.13 26.75 8.54
C ARG A 108 -0.55 27.40 7.28
N ILE A 109 -0.54 26.68 6.15
CA ILE A 109 0.08 27.13 4.91
C ILE A 109 -0.86 27.08 3.70
N MET A 110 -2.05 26.48 3.85
CA MET A 110 -3.04 26.38 2.78
C MET A 110 -4.46 26.33 3.37
N SER A 111 -5.51 26.46 2.52
CA SER A 111 -6.89 26.36 2.98
C SER A 111 -7.23 24.93 3.44
N VAL A 112 -8.31 24.77 4.22
CA VAL A 112 -8.76 23.46 4.70
C VAL A 112 -9.17 22.54 3.54
N GLU A 113 -9.76 23.10 2.48
CA GLU A 113 -10.14 22.38 1.26
C GLU A 113 -8.90 21.87 0.53
N GLN A 114 -7.87 22.69 0.40
CA GLN A 114 -6.59 22.31 -0.21
C GLN A 114 -5.88 21.24 0.61
N ALA A 115 -5.84 21.39 1.93
CA ALA A 115 -5.24 20.43 2.84
C ALA A 115 -5.99 19.07 2.80
N GLY A 116 -7.32 19.10 2.72
CA GLY A 116 -8.14 17.92 2.52
C GLY A 116 -7.89 17.21 1.19
N LYS A 117 -7.77 17.96 0.07
CA LYS A 117 -7.39 17.39 -1.24
C LYS A 117 -5.97 16.80 -1.22
N MET A 118 -5.04 17.45 -0.52
CA MET A 118 -3.70 16.91 -0.33
C MET A 118 -3.73 15.58 0.43
N PHE A 119 -4.59 15.44 1.44
CA PHE A 119 -4.78 14.19 2.15
C PHE A 119 -5.33 13.08 1.23
N ILE A 120 -6.28 13.40 0.34
CA ILE A 120 -6.77 12.44 -0.68
C ILE A 120 -5.64 12.06 -1.65
N ALA A 121 -4.87 13.03 -2.13
CA ALA A 121 -3.74 12.76 -3.02
C ALA A 121 -2.71 11.83 -2.36
N LEU A 122 -2.38 12.07 -1.10
CA LEU A 122 -1.49 11.22 -0.30
C LEU A 122 -2.09 9.82 -0.11
N THR A 123 -3.40 9.72 0.13
CA THR A 123 -4.11 8.44 0.23
C THR A 123 -3.99 7.63 -1.05
N PHE A 124 -4.20 8.24 -2.21
CA PHE A 124 -4.05 7.58 -3.51
C PHE A 124 -2.60 7.13 -3.75
N ALA A 125 -1.63 7.99 -3.43
CA ALA A 125 -0.21 7.66 -3.54
C ALA A 125 0.17 6.50 -2.62
N LEU A 126 -0.35 6.45 -1.39
CA LEU A 126 -0.12 5.36 -0.44
C LEU A 126 -0.75 4.04 -0.91
N LEU A 127 -1.98 4.05 -1.42
CA LEU A 127 -2.64 2.85 -1.93
C LEU A 127 -1.91 2.26 -3.14
N ALA A 128 -1.65 3.08 -4.15
CA ALA A 128 -0.97 2.63 -5.36
C ALA A 128 0.50 2.26 -5.08
N GLY A 129 1.23 3.12 -4.37
CA GLY A 129 2.62 2.90 -3.99
C GLY A 129 2.79 1.70 -3.07
N GLY A 130 1.90 1.53 -2.09
CA GLY A 130 1.88 0.39 -1.18
C GLY A 130 1.64 -0.93 -1.92
N THR A 131 0.70 -0.95 -2.88
CA THR A 131 0.45 -2.11 -3.74
C THR A 131 1.69 -2.46 -4.58
N MET A 132 2.35 -1.46 -5.16
CA MET A 132 3.59 -1.66 -5.92
C MET A 132 4.73 -2.16 -5.03
N ALA A 133 4.89 -1.58 -3.83
CA ALA A 133 5.91 -1.96 -2.87
C ALA A 133 5.73 -3.39 -2.36
N LEU A 134 4.48 -3.78 -2.05
CA LEU A 134 4.15 -5.13 -1.61
C LEU A 134 4.40 -6.15 -2.72
N HIS A 135 3.95 -5.87 -3.96
CA HIS A 135 4.24 -6.71 -5.11
C HIS A 135 5.75 -6.90 -5.31
N ALA A 136 6.51 -5.80 -5.26
CA ALA A 136 7.97 -5.86 -5.43
C ALA A 136 8.66 -6.62 -4.28
N ALA A 137 8.12 -6.57 -3.06
CA ALA A 137 8.62 -7.33 -1.92
C ALA A 137 8.37 -8.85 -2.08
N LEU A 138 7.17 -9.24 -2.51
CA LEU A 138 6.76 -10.63 -2.69
C LEU A 138 7.47 -11.29 -3.88
N HIS A 139 7.52 -10.61 -5.02
CA HIS A 139 8.05 -11.18 -6.26
C HIS A 139 9.53 -10.87 -6.53
N ARG A 140 10.16 -10.04 -5.70
CA ARG A 140 11.55 -9.58 -5.82
C ARG A 140 11.88 -8.96 -7.18
N ARG A 141 10.87 -8.40 -7.85
CA ARG A 141 11.00 -7.73 -9.14
C ARG A 141 9.97 -6.63 -9.31
N TRP A 142 10.31 -5.61 -10.07
CA TRP A 142 9.35 -4.60 -10.52
C TRP A 142 8.51 -5.16 -11.67
N SER A 143 7.24 -4.81 -11.70
CA SER A 143 6.29 -5.28 -12.70
C SER A 143 5.24 -4.20 -12.95
N PRO A 144 4.69 -4.06 -14.16
CA PRO A 144 3.63 -3.12 -14.46
C PRO A 144 2.26 -3.53 -13.90
N TRP A 145 2.06 -4.81 -13.52
CA TRP A 145 0.75 -5.30 -13.06
C TRP A 145 0.13 -4.52 -11.89
N PRO A 146 0.90 -4.06 -10.87
CA PRO A 146 0.34 -3.26 -9.78
C PRO A 146 -0.20 -1.89 -10.21
N LEU A 147 0.12 -1.41 -11.42
CA LEU A 147 -0.48 -0.18 -11.96
C LEU A 147 -1.99 -0.32 -12.16
N LEU A 148 -2.51 -1.54 -12.25
CA LEU A 148 -3.96 -1.78 -12.28
C LEU A 148 -4.67 -1.26 -11.01
N ALA A 149 -3.97 -1.07 -9.89
CA ALA A 149 -4.53 -0.48 -8.67
C ALA A 149 -5.14 0.92 -8.92
N PHE A 150 -4.64 1.66 -9.91
CA PHE A 150 -5.18 2.99 -10.24
C PHE A 150 -6.64 2.95 -10.72
N PHE A 151 -7.08 1.88 -11.37
CA PHE A 151 -8.49 1.71 -11.75
C PHE A 151 -9.42 1.52 -10.55
N PHE A 152 -8.88 1.12 -9.41
CA PHE A 152 -9.65 0.86 -8.19
C PHE A 152 -9.58 2.00 -7.17
N LEU A 153 -8.92 3.13 -7.46
CA LEU A 153 -8.85 4.25 -6.53
C LEU A 153 -10.22 4.89 -6.30
N TYR A 154 -11.02 5.02 -7.36
CA TYR A 154 -12.40 5.55 -7.31
C TYR A 154 -13.43 4.44 -7.03
N ASN A 155 -13.17 3.62 -6.00
CA ASN A 155 -14.11 2.58 -5.57
C ASN A 155 -15.22 3.15 -4.68
N SER A 156 -16.21 2.31 -4.36
CA SER A 156 -17.35 2.70 -3.51
C SER A 156 -16.92 3.18 -2.12
N VAL A 157 -15.88 2.58 -1.52
CA VAL A 157 -15.38 2.96 -0.20
C VAL A 157 -14.82 4.38 -0.21
N PHE A 158 -14.11 4.75 -1.30
CA PHE A 158 -13.66 6.13 -1.53
C PHE A 158 -14.84 7.08 -1.72
N LEU A 159 -15.81 6.72 -2.56
CA LEU A 159 -16.99 7.55 -2.83
C LEU A 159 -17.86 7.76 -1.58
N TRP A 160 -17.91 6.80 -0.67
CA TRP A 160 -18.52 6.97 0.65
C TRP A 160 -17.74 7.91 1.58
N GLY A 161 -16.46 8.19 1.29
CA GLY A 161 -15.64 9.11 2.08
C GLY A 161 -14.87 8.46 3.23
N PHE A 162 -14.67 7.13 3.23
CA PHE A 162 -13.89 6.42 4.27
C PHE A 162 -12.37 6.67 4.13
N LEU A 163 -12.00 7.95 4.16
CA LEU A 163 -10.64 8.40 3.84
C LEU A 163 -9.60 7.90 4.84
N ASN A 164 -9.89 7.92 6.14
CA ASN A 164 -8.99 7.43 7.18
C ASN A 164 -8.70 5.94 7.03
N TYR A 165 -9.73 5.15 6.66
CA TYR A 165 -9.56 3.73 6.38
C TYR A 165 -8.64 3.50 5.19
N LEU A 166 -8.88 4.18 4.07
CA LEU A 166 -8.07 4.04 2.84
C LEU A 166 -6.63 4.51 3.06
N PHE A 167 -6.43 5.59 3.79
CA PHE A 167 -5.10 6.06 4.19
C PHE A 167 -4.37 5.00 5.03
N GLY A 168 -5.04 4.49 6.07
CA GLY A 168 -4.50 3.42 6.91
C GLY A 168 -4.22 2.14 6.12
N LEU A 169 -5.09 1.77 5.16
CA LEU A 169 -4.87 0.62 4.29
C LEU A 169 -3.62 0.81 3.42
N GLY A 170 -3.41 2.00 2.86
CA GLY A 170 -2.20 2.34 2.13
C GLY A 170 -0.94 2.19 2.99
N LEU A 171 -0.97 2.66 4.24
CA LEU A 171 0.12 2.46 5.21
C LEU A 171 0.32 0.96 5.53
N ALA A 172 -0.77 0.20 5.72
CA ALA A 172 -0.70 -1.23 5.99
C ALA A 172 -0.05 -2.01 4.83
N LEU A 173 -0.31 -1.64 3.57
CA LEU A 173 0.35 -2.24 2.40
C LEU A 173 1.88 -2.03 2.43
N PHE A 174 2.34 -0.82 2.78
CA PHE A 174 3.78 -0.57 2.99
C PHE A 174 4.33 -1.35 4.18
N ALA A 175 3.59 -1.43 5.28
CA ALA A 175 3.97 -2.21 6.46
C ALA A 175 4.11 -3.70 6.12
N CYS A 176 3.19 -4.28 5.33
CA CYS A 176 3.29 -5.64 4.83
C CYS A 176 4.49 -5.83 3.90
N ALA A 177 4.76 -4.87 3.01
CA ALA A 177 5.95 -4.91 2.15
C ALA A 177 7.25 -4.93 2.98
N LEU A 178 7.29 -4.13 4.02
CA LEU A 178 8.41 -4.08 4.97
C LEU A 178 8.53 -5.39 5.77
N TRP A 179 7.39 -5.93 6.25
CA TRP A 179 7.34 -7.22 6.93
C TRP A 179 7.94 -8.34 6.08
N VAL A 180 7.49 -8.48 4.82
CA VAL A 180 8.03 -9.49 3.89
C VAL A 180 9.55 -9.41 3.76
N ARG A 181 10.12 -8.20 3.81
CA ARG A 181 11.57 -7.98 3.67
C ARG A 181 12.36 -8.22 4.96
N LEU A 182 11.75 -7.95 6.12
CA LEU A 182 12.46 -7.91 7.40
C LEU A 182 12.13 -9.07 8.35
N ARG A 183 11.07 -9.84 8.13
CA ARG A 183 10.61 -10.90 9.04
C ARG A 183 11.66 -11.95 9.42
N THR A 184 12.71 -12.11 8.61
CA THR A 184 13.82 -13.03 8.87
C THR A 184 15.01 -12.37 9.56
N ARG A 185 14.92 -11.09 9.90
CA ARG A 185 15.94 -10.35 10.65
C ARG A 185 15.84 -10.64 12.15
N SER A 186 16.81 -10.14 12.92
CA SER A 186 16.83 -10.29 14.38
C SER A 186 15.52 -9.84 15.04
N ALA A 187 15.01 -10.63 15.99
CA ALA A 187 13.84 -10.29 16.77
C ALA A 187 13.97 -8.95 17.53
N LEU A 188 15.19 -8.59 17.94
CA LEU A 188 15.49 -7.31 18.59
C LEU A 188 15.17 -6.09 17.69
N LEU A 189 15.20 -6.26 16.36
CA LEU A 189 14.80 -5.24 15.40
C LEU A 189 13.32 -5.37 15.03
N VAL A 190 12.88 -6.58 14.71
CA VAL A 190 11.57 -6.85 14.13
C VAL A 190 10.46 -6.56 15.13
N VAL A 191 10.59 -7.03 16.37
CA VAL A 191 9.53 -6.88 17.37
C VAL A 191 9.23 -5.41 17.68
N PRO A 192 10.19 -4.56 18.09
CA PRO A 192 9.88 -3.17 18.43
C PRO A 192 9.41 -2.37 17.21
N LEU A 193 10.00 -2.60 16.04
CA LEU A 193 9.61 -1.90 14.80
C LEU A 193 8.16 -2.19 14.45
N PHE A 194 7.76 -3.45 14.40
CA PHE A 194 6.40 -3.83 13.98
C PHE A 194 5.37 -3.61 15.10
N SER A 195 5.76 -3.58 16.37
CA SER A 195 4.91 -3.11 17.45
C SER A 195 4.59 -1.62 17.30
N LEU A 196 5.59 -0.79 16.99
CA LEU A 196 5.36 0.63 16.71
C LEU A 196 4.47 0.84 15.49
N ILE A 197 4.73 0.12 14.39
CA ILE A 197 3.89 0.18 13.17
C ILE A 197 2.45 -0.24 13.48
N ALA A 198 2.25 -1.29 14.26
CA ALA A 198 0.93 -1.77 14.66
C ALA A 198 0.16 -0.69 15.46
N VAL A 199 0.82 -0.01 16.40
CA VAL A 199 0.24 1.11 17.16
C VAL A 199 -0.11 2.28 16.22
N MET A 200 0.77 2.64 15.30
CA MET A 200 0.49 3.69 14.31
C MET A 200 -0.71 3.32 13.41
N LEU A 201 -0.80 2.08 12.96
CA LEU A 201 -1.92 1.60 12.15
C LEU A 201 -3.23 1.58 12.95
N LEU A 202 -3.20 1.22 14.24
CA LEU A 202 -4.36 1.25 15.13
C LEU A 202 -4.94 2.66 15.21
N PHE A 203 -4.11 3.68 15.45
CA PHE A 203 -4.55 5.07 15.50
C PHE A 203 -4.92 5.62 14.12
N ALA A 204 -4.29 5.15 13.05
CA ALA A 204 -4.68 5.49 11.70
C ALA A 204 -6.12 5.03 11.41
N HIS A 205 -6.39 3.72 11.57
CA HIS A 205 -7.72 3.15 11.46
C HIS A 205 -7.74 1.69 11.94
N LEU A 206 -8.73 1.34 12.79
CA LEU A 206 -8.85 0.01 13.39
C LEU A 206 -8.85 -1.13 12.36
N PHE A 207 -9.61 -1.01 11.26
CA PHE A 207 -9.64 -2.05 10.22
C PHE A 207 -8.34 -2.17 9.42
N ALA A 208 -7.58 -1.08 9.27
CA ALA A 208 -6.26 -1.13 8.65
C ALA A 208 -5.27 -1.91 9.53
N PHE A 209 -5.29 -1.66 10.84
CA PHE A 209 -4.55 -2.46 11.82
C PHE A 209 -4.96 -3.94 11.77
N GLY A 210 -6.27 -4.23 11.77
CA GLY A 210 -6.78 -5.61 11.70
C GLY A 210 -6.33 -6.34 10.44
N SER A 211 -6.36 -5.68 9.28
CA SER A 211 -5.89 -6.23 8.00
C SER A 211 -4.38 -6.55 8.05
N PHE A 212 -3.58 -5.64 8.61
CA PHE A 212 -2.15 -5.88 8.81
C PHE A 212 -1.89 -7.04 9.76
N ALA A 213 -2.58 -7.07 10.92
CA ALA A 213 -2.42 -8.13 11.92
C ALA A 213 -2.76 -9.51 11.36
N LEU A 214 -3.83 -9.64 10.57
CA LEU A 214 -4.18 -10.89 9.90
C LEU A 214 -3.07 -11.35 8.93
N ILE A 215 -2.52 -10.45 8.12
CA ILE A 215 -1.48 -10.79 7.15
C ILE A 215 -0.18 -11.24 7.83
N VAL A 216 0.22 -10.60 8.93
CA VAL A 216 1.49 -10.95 9.61
C VAL A 216 1.38 -12.16 10.52
N SER A 217 0.17 -12.60 10.87
CA SER A 217 -0.08 -13.80 11.67
C SER A 217 -0.12 -15.10 10.87
N THR A 218 -0.13 -15.01 9.53
CA THR A 218 -0.10 -16.16 8.59
C THR A 218 1.32 -16.46 8.12
#